data_96086423e73b30a37e35532e17d3ad61
#
_entry.id   96086423e73b30a37e35532e17d3ad61
#
_cell.length_a   1.000
_cell.length_b   1.000
_cell.length_c   1.000
_cell.angle_alpha   90.00
_cell.angle_beta   90.00
_cell.angle_gamma   90.00
#
_symmetry.space_group_name_H-M   'P 1'
#
loop_
_entity.id
_entity.type
_entity.pdbx_description
1 polymer ?
#
loop_
_entity_poly.entity_id
_entity_poly.type
_entity_poly.pdbx_seq_one_letter_code
_entity_poly.pdbx_strand_id
1 'polypeptide(L)'
;MDAEWVAVLLTLAGFLGSLVNALWARHERVAAGAAAADAHQVQESIAASQASIAASLAKPSVAFVVEAFGSNWMLKNIGQDAASGLLIEWPNFTYPQRDVPDVLEPGNGIAFGTGPRRAGARRPKSLRLVCDQRPDGVTIALPGVRDSGPG
;
A
#
# COMPACT_ATOMS: atom_id res chain seq x y z
N MET A 1 20.47 20.74 -78.98
CA MET A 1 19.73 20.69 -77.67
C MET A 1 19.76 22.12 -77.20
N ASP A 2 18.57 22.74 -77.18
CA ASP A 2 18.46 24.15 -76.87
C ASP A 2 18.63 24.38 -75.37
N ALA A 3 19.42 25.42 -75.04
CA ALA A 3 19.77 25.71 -73.63
C ALA A 3 18.53 25.85 -72.69
N GLU A 4 17.43 26.19 -73.28
CA GLU A 4 16.13 26.32 -72.56
C GLU A 4 15.63 25.00 -71.98
N TRP A 5 15.80 23.89 -72.68
CA TRP A 5 15.35 22.54 -72.13
C TRP A 5 16.25 22.06 -71.02
N VAL A 6 17.52 22.41 -71.02
CA VAL A 6 18.45 22.07 -69.91
C VAL A 6 18.05 22.80 -68.63
N ALA A 7 17.70 24.09 -68.79
CA ALA A 7 17.23 24.88 -67.62
C ALA A 7 15.90 24.35 -67.00
N VAL A 8 14.98 23.92 -67.84
CA VAL A 8 13.70 23.31 -67.39
C VAL A 8 13.95 21.99 -66.66
N LEU A 9 14.82 21.12 -67.17
CA LEU A 9 15.15 19.85 -66.53
C LEU A 9 15.86 20.04 -65.20
N LEU A 10 16.76 21.02 -65.07
CA LEU A 10 17.43 21.34 -63.81
C LEU A 10 16.45 21.88 -62.77
N THR A 11 15.52 22.72 -63.22
CA THR A 11 14.48 23.26 -62.31
C THR A 11 13.53 22.15 -61.81
N LEU A 12 13.13 21.23 -62.69
CA LEU A 12 12.29 20.09 -62.36
C LEU A 12 13.00 19.12 -61.41
N ALA A 13 14.27 18.83 -61.60
CA ALA A 13 15.08 18.00 -60.73
C ALA A 13 15.24 18.62 -59.32
N GLY A 14 15.45 19.95 -59.27
CA GLY A 14 15.51 20.69 -58.01
C GLY A 14 14.17 20.63 -57.23
N PHE A 15 13.04 20.76 -57.91
CA PHE A 15 11.71 20.70 -57.33
C PHE A 15 11.40 19.29 -56.80
N LEU A 16 11.71 18.25 -57.58
CA LEU A 16 11.54 16.84 -57.16
C LEU A 16 12.43 16.52 -55.95
N GLY A 17 13.67 16.98 -55.91
CA GLY A 17 14.55 16.81 -54.77
C GLY A 17 14.02 17.48 -53.49
N SER A 18 13.50 18.70 -53.65
CA SER A 18 12.86 19.42 -52.54
C SER A 18 11.61 18.72 -52.01
N LEU A 19 10.79 18.17 -52.90
CA LEU A 19 9.57 17.44 -52.53
C LEU A 19 9.91 16.15 -51.77
N VAL A 20 10.87 15.38 -52.25
CA VAL A 20 11.33 14.16 -51.58
C VAL A 20 11.88 14.49 -50.20
N ASN A 21 12.68 15.53 -50.07
CA ASN A 21 13.25 15.93 -48.78
C ASN A 21 12.15 16.39 -47.78
N ALA A 22 11.15 17.10 -48.28
CA ALA A 22 9.99 17.50 -47.43
C ALA A 22 9.16 16.31 -46.95
N LEU A 23 8.96 15.30 -47.80
CA LEU A 23 8.25 14.07 -47.42
C LEU A 23 9.04 13.25 -46.39
N TRP A 24 10.35 13.13 -46.58
CA TRP A 24 11.24 12.47 -45.61
C TRP A 24 11.23 13.16 -44.26
N ALA A 25 11.40 14.47 -44.21
CA ALA A 25 11.36 15.24 -42.97
C ALA A 25 10.01 15.12 -42.25
N ARG A 26 8.93 15.00 -43.01
CA ARG A 26 7.60 14.75 -42.41
C ARG A 26 7.49 13.36 -41.81
N HIS A 27 8.03 12.34 -42.50
CA HIS A 27 8.03 10.96 -42.01
C HIS A 27 8.85 10.82 -40.71
N GLU A 28 10.03 11.45 -40.66
CA GLU A 28 10.87 11.45 -39.44
C GLU A 28 10.18 12.14 -38.26
N ARG A 29 9.47 13.24 -38.47
CA ARG A 29 8.73 13.94 -37.41
C ARG A 29 7.59 13.10 -36.86
N VAL A 30 6.88 12.36 -37.70
CA VAL A 30 5.82 11.46 -37.28
C VAL A 30 6.39 10.30 -36.47
N ALA A 31 7.49 9.68 -36.92
CA ALA A 31 8.17 8.61 -36.22
C ALA A 31 8.72 9.08 -34.86
N ALA A 32 9.34 10.27 -34.81
CA ALA A 32 9.82 10.85 -33.55
C ALA A 32 8.68 11.17 -32.57
N GLY A 33 7.54 11.65 -33.08
CA GLY A 33 6.34 11.89 -32.25
C GLY A 33 5.76 10.61 -31.67
N ALA A 34 5.71 9.53 -32.44
CA ALA A 34 5.26 8.23 -31.93
C ALA A 34 6.20 7.67 -30.85
N ALA A 35 7.51 7.73 -31.08
CA ALA A 35 8.51 7.29 -30.11
C ALA A 35 8.45 8.11 -28.80
N ALA A 36 8.18 9.42 -28.88
CA ALA A 36 8.01 10.26 -27.72
C ALA A 36 6.73 9.90 -26.92
N ALA A 37 5.63 9.60 -27.62
CA ALA A 37 4.38 9.16 -26.97
C ALA A 37 4.56 7.82 -26.24
N ASP A 38 5.21 6.85 -26.89
CA ASP A 38 5.52 5.56 -26.27
C ASP A 38 6.41 5.72 -25.03
N ALA A 39 7.43 6.59 -25.10
CA ALA A 39 8.31 6.89 -23.97
C ALA A 39 7.54 7.49 -22.77
N HIS A 40 6.60 8.40 -23.02
CA HIS A 40 5.73 8.95 -21.98
C HIS A 40 4.86 7.88 -21.35
N GLN A 41 4.24 7.02 -22.14
CA GLN A 41 3.40 5.93 -21.63
C GLN A 41 4.18 4.94 -20.76
N VAL A 42 5.41 4.58 -21.18
CA VAL A 42 6.31 3.74 -20.38
C VAL A 42 6.67 4.43 -19.07
N GLN A 43 6.98 5.72 -19.10
CA GLN A 43 7.32 6.47 -17.89
C GLN A 43 6.16 6.56 -16.90
N GLU A 44 4.93 6.78 -17.37
CA GLU A 44 3.73 6.75 -16.54
C GLU A 44 3.50 5.37 -15.94
N SER A 45 3.69 4.30 -16.69
CA SER A 45 3.52 2.93 -16.18
C SER A 45 4.57 2.57 -15.12
N ILE A 46 5.81 3.03 -15.27
CA ILE A 46 6.87 2.87 -14.28
C ILE A 46 6.53 3.65 -13.02
N ALA A 47 6.08 4.90 -13.12
CA ALA A 47 5.69 5.72 -11.98
C ALA A 47 4.51 5.09 -11.20
N ALA A 48 3.50 4.58 -11.90
CA ALA A 48 2.38 3.88 -11.30
C ALA A 48 2.82 2.59 -10.57
N SER A 49 3.73 1.83 -11.19
CA SER A 49 4.29 0.61 -10.57
C SER A 49 5.10 0.94 -9.33
N GLN A 50 5.93 1.97 -9.36
CA GLN A 50 6.70 2.42 -8.19
C GLN A 50 5.79 2.90 -7.06
N ALA A 51 4.73 3.64 -7.37
CA ALA A 51 3.75 4.07 -6.38
C ALA A 51 3.03 2.87 -5.73
N SER A 52 2.67 1.85 -6.50
CA SER A 52 2.04 0.64 -5.96
C SER A 52 2.98 -0.17 -5.06
N ILE A 53 4.25 -0.29 -5.44
CA ILE A 53 5.29 -0.95 -4.63
C ILE A 53 5.51 -0.17 -3.34
N ALA A 54 5.63 1.15 -3.40
CA ALA A 54 5.77 1.99 -2.21
C ALA A 54 4.58 1.84 -1.26
N ALA A 55 3.35 1.82 -1.79
CA ALA A 55 2.15 1.58 -1.00
C ALA A 55 2.12 0.18 -0.36
N SER A 56 2.61 -0.84 -1.05
CA SER A 56 2.67 -2.22 -0.52
C SER A 56 3.74 -2.40 0.56
N LEU A 57 4.82 -1.62 0.50
CA LEU A 57 5.91 -1.64 1.49
C LEU A 57 5.64 -0.71 2.68
N ALA A 58 4.70 0.23 2.56
CA ALA A 58 4.32 1.11 3.65
C ALA A 58 3.68 0.28 4.77
N LYS A 59 4.21 0.42 5.99
CA LYS A 59 3.52 -0.14 7.16
C LYS A 59 2.14 0.50 7.27
N PRO A 60 1.11 -0.28 7.63
CA PRO A 60 -0.21 0.30 7.89
C PRO A 60 -0.09 1.38 8.98
N SER A 61 -0.88 2.44 8.86
CA SER A 61 -0.86 3.56 9.82
C SER A 61 -1.05 3.06 11.25
N VAL A 62 -2.00 2.16 11.46
CA VAL A 62 -2.21 1.47 12.73
C VAL A 62 -2.24 -0.04 12.48
N ALA A 63 -1.43 -0.78 13.23
CA ALA A 63 -1.36 -2.24 13.17
C ALA A 63 -1.13 -2.82 14.57
N PHE A 64 -1.71 -3.97 14.83
CA PHE A 64 -1.65 -4.59 16.15
C PHE A 64 -1.14 -6.02 16.08
N VAL A 65 -0.43 -6.41 17.11
CA VAL A 65 -0.06 -7.80 17.38
C VAL A 65 -0.39 -8.13 18.82
N VAL A 66 -0.81 -9.38 19.05
CA VAL A 66 -0.99 -9.90 20.40
C VAL A 66 0.02 -10.98 20.66
N GLU A 67 0.75 -10.82 21.75
CA GLU A 67 1.76 -11.76 22.22
C GLU A 67 1.34 -12.40 23.54
N ALA A 68 1.81 -13.61 23.81
CA ALA A 68 1.63 -14.23 25.11
C ALA A 68 2.56 -13.54 26.14
N PHE A 69 2.00 -13.14 27.28
CA PHE A 69 2.71 -12.48 28.36
C PHE A 69 2.39 -13.14 29.71
N GLY A 70 3.18 -14.13 30.09
CA GLY A 70 2.89 -14.94 31.26
C GLY A 70 1.55 -15.69 31.14
N SER A 71 0.63 -15.45 32.07
CA SER A 71 -0.75 -15.97 32.05
C SER A 71 -1.73 -15.08 31.29
N ASN A 72 -1.27 -13.94 30.79
CA ASN A 72 -2.01 -12.90 30.09
C ASN A 72 -1.56 -12.75 28.64
N TRP A 73 -2.09 -11.75 27.98
CA TRP A 73 -1.67 -11.31 26.65
C TRP A 73 -1.19 -9.87 26.70
N MET A 74 -0.34 -9.50 25.78
CA MET A 74 0.10 -8.14 25.54
C MET A 74 -0.33 -7.73 24.15
N LEU A 75 -1.15 -6.69 24.03
CA LEU A 75 -1.48 -6.05 22.77
C LEU A 75 -0.44 -4.96 22.51
N LYS A 76 0.21 -5.00 21.35
CA LYS A 76 1.20 -3.98 20.92
C LYS A 76 0.73 -3.29 19.65
N ASN A 77 0.92 -1.98 19.58
CA ASN A 77 0.79 -1.24 18.33
C ASN A 77 2.12 -1.31 17.58
N ILE A 78 2.15 -2.03 16.47
CA ILE A 78 3.31 -2.17 15.58
C ILE A 78 3.20 -1.27 14.33
N GLY A 79 2.17 -0.42 14.26
CA GLY A 79 1.97 0.57 13.20
C GLY A 79 2.92 1.76 13.31
N GLN A 80 2.67 2.78 12.51
CA GLN A 80 3.43 4.03 12.50
C GLN A 80 2.75 5.12 13.33
N ASP A 81 1.43 5.07 13.43
CA ASP A 81 0.62 6.08 14.10
C ASP A 81 0.04 5.56 15.41
N ALA A 82 -0.27 6.48 16.31
CA ALA A 82 -0.97 6.18 17.55
C ALA A 82 -2.41 5.73 17.27
N ALA A 83 -2.85 4.71 17.98
CA ALA A 83 -4.24 4.24 17.94
C ALA A 83 -5.05 4.94 19.03
N SER A 84 -6.09 5.67 18.65
CA SER A 84 -7.03 6.33 19.55
C SER A 84 -8.38 5.65 19.58
N GLY A 85 -9.15 5.85 20.66
CA GLY A 85 -10.48 5.25 20.82
C GLY A 85 -10.46 3.72 20.84
N LEU A 86 -9.45 3.13 21.46
CA LEU A 86 -9.24 1.68 21.43
C LEU A 86 -10.31 0.92 22.19
N LEU A 87 -11.03 0.06 21.48
CA LEU A 87 -12.07 -0.81 22.01
C LEU A 87 -11.71 -2.27 21.75
N ILE A 88 -11.65 -3.08 22.81
CA ILE A 88 -11.42 -4.52 22.71
C ILE A 88 -12.73 -5.25 22.88
N GLU A 89 -13.23 -5.88 21.82
CA GLU A 89 -14.43 -6.69 21.82
C GLU A 89 -14.06 -8.18 21.93
N TRP A 90 -14.71 -8.87 22.83
CA TRP A 90 -14.55 -10.30 23.01
C TRP A 90 -15.73 -11.04 22.39
N PRO A 91 -15.52 -11.93 21.45
CA PRO A 91 -16.60 -12.79 21.00
C PRO A 91 -17.07 -13.66 22.19
N ASN A 92 -18.31 -13.47 22.62
CA ASN A 92 -18.98 -14.16 23.72
C ASN A 92 -18.59 -13.74 25.16
N PHE A 93 -17.94 -12.60 25.37
CA PHE A 93 -17.63 -12.08 26.70
C PHE A 93 -17.78 -10.57 26.76
N THR A 94 -18.49 -10.07 27.73
CA THR A 94 -18.45 -8.66 28.10
C THR A 94 -17.39 -8.49 29.18
N TYR A 95 -16.22 -7.99 28.80
CA TYR A 95 -15.17 -7.68 29.77
C TYR A 95 -15.21 -6.19 30.11
N PRO A 96 -15.10 -5.81 31.38
CA PRO A 96 -14.90 -4.40 31.70
C PRO A 96 -13.54 -3.97 31.20
N GLN A 97 -13.51 -2.96 30.34
CA GLN A 97 -12.28 -2.35 29.79
C GLN A 97 -11.59 -1.44 30.82
N ARG A 98 -11.27 -1.97 32.00
CA ARG A 98 -10.82 -1.13 33.10
C ARG A 98 -9.46 -0.45 32.89
N ASP A 99 -8.62 -0.93 31.95
CA ASP A 99 -7.24 -0.47 31.83
C ASP A 99 -6.78 -0.30 30.36
N VAL A 100 -7.71 -0.06 29.43
CA VAL A 100 -7.34 0.27 28.05
C VAL A 100 -7.05 1.76 27.98
N PRO A 101 -5.85 2.19 27.63
CA PRO A 101 -5.56 3.61 27.46
C PRO A 101 -6.35 4.19 26.27
N ASP A 102 -6.75 5.45 26.37
CA ASP A 102 -7.45 6.15 25.30
C ASP A 102 -6.60 6.22 24.00
N VAL A 103 -5.28 6.17 24.17
CA VAL A 103 -4.29 6.23 23.07
C VAL A 103 -3.21 5.17 23.29
N LEU A 104 -2.90 4.40 22.26
CA LEU A 104 -1.80 3.44 22.23
C LEU A 104 -0.76 3.87 21.20
N GLU A 105 0.34 4.43 21.66
CA GLU A 105 1.44 4.91 20.84
C GLU A 105 2.14 3.77 20.08
N PRO A 106 2.79 4.06 18.94
CA PRO A 106 3.62 3.11 18.22
C PRO A 106 4.69 2.49 19.11
N GLY A 107 4.83 1.17 19.04
CA GLY A 107 5.79 0.41 19.83
C GLY A 107 5.35 0.13 21.28
N ASN A 108 4.34 0.82 21.79
CA ASN A 108 3.81 0.58 23.13
C ASN A 108 2.85 -0.60 23.15
N GLY A 109 2.70 -1.20 24.34
CA GLY A 109 1.82 -2.33 24.55
C GLY A 109 1.06 -2.23 25.86
N ILE A 110 -0.11 -2.85 25.89
CA ILE A 110 -0.93 -3.00 27.08
C ILE A 110 -1.10 -4.48 27.42
N ALA A 111 -0.90 -4.82 28.68
CA ALA A 111 -1.17 -6.17 29.14
C ALA A 111 -2.67 -6.29 29.47
N PHE A 112 -3.30 -7.36 29.00
CA PHE A 112 -4.68 -7.65 29.30
C PHE A 112 -4.86 -9.14 29.57
N GLY A 113 -5.84 -9.48 30.34
CA GLY A 113 -6.11 -10.86 30.73
C GLY A 113 -7.59 -11.16 30.83
N THR A 114 -7.92 -12.42 30.94
CA THR A 114 -9.31 -12.86 31.08
C THR A 114 -9.88 -12.72 32.49
N GLY A 115 -9.15 -12.10 33.43
CA GLY A 115 -9.56 -12.03 34.85
C GLY A 115 -9.69 -13.40 35.53
N PRO A 116 -10.21 -13.46 36.74
CA PRO A 116 -10.40 -14.70 37.46
C PRO A 116 -11.42 -15.59 36.70
N ARG A 117 -10.99 -16.80 36.35
CA ARG A 117 -11.80 -17.74 35.60
C ARG A 117 -12.95 -18.31 36.46
N ARG A 118 -14.13 -18.32 35.88
CA ARG A 118 -15.15 -19.27 36.35
C ARG A 118 -14.75 -20.67 35.90
N ALA A 119 -14.82 -21.64 36.77
CA ALA A 119 -14.54 -23.03 36.44
C ALA A 119 -15.31 -23.47 35.18
N GLY A 120 -14.61 -24.01 34.19
CA GLY A 120 -15.20 -24.45 32.90
C GLY A 120 -15.28 -23.43 31.79
N ALA A 121 -14.92 -22.17 32.00
CA ALA A 121 -14.89 -21.17 30.92
C ALA A 121 -13.75 -21.44 29.93
N ARG A 122 -14.06 -21.57 28.64
CA ARG A 122 -13.06 -21.72 27.58
C ARG A 122 -12.37 -20.39 27.34
N ARG A 123 -11.06 -20.43 27.09
CA ARG A 123 -10.32 -19.23 26.66
C ARG A 123 -10.80 -18.75 25.30
N PRO A 124 -10.94 -17.44 25.10
CA PRO A 124 -11.18 -16.92 23.77
C PRO A 124 -9.99 -17.25 22.86
N LYS A 125 -10.29 -17.54 21.59
CA LYS A 125 -9.28 -17.84 20.56
C LYS A 125 -8.91 -16.61 19.73
N SER A 126 -9.74 -15.59 19.79
CA SER A 126 -9.54 -14.32 19.07
C SER A 126 -10.19 -13.19 19.85
N LEU A 127 -9.77 -11.98 19.55
CA LEU A 127 -10.42 -10.73 19.95
C LEU A 127 -10.71 -9.90 18.71
N ARG A 128 -11.67 -9.00 18.80
CA ARG A 128 -11.89 -7.95 17.81
C ARG A 128 -11.45 -6.63 18.43
N LEU A 129 -10.64 -5.90 17.68
CA LEU A 129 -10.10 -4.62 18.06
C LEU A 129 -10.68 -3.55 17.16
N VAL A 130 -11.24 -2.52 17.74
CA VAL A 130 -11.77 -1.34 17.03
C VAL A 130 -10.99 -0.12 17.52
N CYS A 131 -10.69 0.82 16.64
CA CYS A 131 -10.11 2.12 16.97
C CYS A 131 -10.59 3.15 15.95
N ASP A 132 -10.38 4.43 16.23
CA ASP A 132 -10.82 5.52 15.35
C ASP A 132 -10.29 5.39 13.93
N GLN A 133 -9.03 4.95 13.78
CA GLN A 133 -8.38 4.73 12.49
C GLN A 133 -8.85 3.45 11.78
N ARG A 134 -9.52 2.53 12.51
CA ARG A 134 -10.08 1.28 11.98
C ARG A 134 -11.45 0.98 12.60
N PRO A 135 -12.48 1.72 12.21
CA PRO A 135 -13.83 1.56 12.74
C PRO A 135 -14.46 0.21 12.39
N ASP A 136 -14.04 -0.40 11.27
CA ASP A 136 -14.48 -1.74 10.89
C ASP A 136 -13.94 -2.85 11.81
N GLY A 137 -12.94 -2.52 12.62
CA GLY A 137 -12.28 -3.43 13.54
C GLY A 137 -11.40 -4.49 12.84
N VAL A 138 -10.49 -5.05 13.62
CA VAL A 138 -9.57 -6.12 13.19
C VAL A 138 -9.74 -7.30 14.14
N THR A 139 -9.95 -8.50 13.59
CA THR A 139 -9.95 -9.73 14.37
C THR A 139 -8.54 -10.28 14.47
N ILE A 140 -8.05 -10.44 15.70
CA ILE A 140 -6.71 -10.91 16.00
C ILE A 140 -6.80 -12.26 16.71
N ALA A 141 -6.09 -13.27 16.21
CA ALA A 141 -5.96 -14.56 16.86
C ALA A 141 -5.11 -14.42 18.14
N LEU A 142 -5.55 -15.06 19.21
CA LEU A 142 -4.83 -15.06 20.48
C LEU A 142 -3.85 -16.24 20.53
N PRO A 143 -2.58 -15.99 20.83
CA PRO A 143 -1.63 -17.06 21.04
C PRO A 143 -2.03 -17.88 22.30
N GLY A 144 -1.72 -19.18 22.26
CA GLY A 144 -1.92 -20.04 23.43
C GLY A 144 -1.08 -19.56 24.61
N VAL A 145 -1.72 -19.28 25.73
CA VAL A 145 -1.03 -18.93 26.98
C VAL A 145 -0.87 -20.22 27.79
N ARG A 146 0.31 -20.48 28.30
CA ARG A 146 0.56 -21.62 29.19
C ARG A 146 -0.21 -21.38 30.49
N ASP A 147 -1.01 -22.34 30.89
CA ASP A 147 -1.56 -22.34 32.23
C ASP A 147 -0.40 -22.59 33.20
N SER A 148 -0.01 -21.52 33.92
CA SER A 148 0.79 -21.70 35.12
C SER A 148 -0.12 -22.42 36.12
N GLY A 149 -0.11 -23.74 36.06
CA GLY A 149 -0.84 -24.53 37.10
C GLY A 149 -0.31 -24.15 38.48
N PRO A 150 -1.12 -24.22 39.52
CA PRO A 150 -0.62 -24.06 40.88
C PRO A 150 0.42 -25.16 41.13
N GLY A 151 1.70 -24.72 41.34
CA GLY A 151 2.74 -25.57 41.89
C GLY A 151 2.49 -25.84 43.39
#